data_d4636c842b349952a3cb8e7ae8843360
#
_entry.id   d4636c842b349952a3cb8e7ae8843360
#
_cell.length_a   1.000
_cell.length_b   1.000
_cell.length_c   1.000
_cell.angle_alpha   90.00
_cell.angle_beta   90.00
_cell.angle_gamma   90.00
#
_symmetry.space_group_name_H-M   'P 1'
#
loop_
_entity.id
_entity.type
_entity.pdbx_description
1 polymer ?
#
loop_
_entity_poly.entity_id
_entity_poly.type
_entity_poly.pdbx_seq_one_letter_code
_entity_poly.pdbx_strand_id
1 'polypeptide(L)'
;MSEPLELQAQRPYALDQLTMLQSQIMQTIQGMVVLRARIEKQRRINIEAARDTYTELDRARGRLIEQLSKSELFLLEMEEYPLAAAADQLRRGLAGFNLMSMGYKPIYEALARFTASFPTGQKTNAAIVGRLMNNIKLGYYPTDPDHISLILRGIRFPEGVTMNLFDPCCGCGKALRQLAQGNNCYAYGVELDESRAEEAQTRLHRVGFGSFFHSRISHEAFHLLFLNPPYLSVINEGGGRSRHEKRFLIESIPTLMYGGLLIYVIPYYRLTSDICRILVDNF
;
A
#
# COMPACT_ATOMS: atom_id res chain seq x y z
N MET A 1 -25.39 -2.25 32.12
CA MET A 1 -24.39 -1.44 32.83
C MET A 1 -24.32 -0.11 32.08
N SER A 2 -24.72 0.98 32.73
CA SER A 2 -24.66 2.35 32.14
C SER A 2 -23.22 2.79 32.05
N GLU A 3 -22.82 3.36 30.90
CA GLU A 3 -21.49 3.96 30.70
C GLU A 3 -21.20 5.05 31.74
N PRO A 4 -19.92 5.21 32.15
CA PRO A 4 -19.54 6.29 33.07
C PRO A 4 -19.90 7.66 32.48
N LEU A 5 -20.43 8.57 33.32
CA LEU A 5 -20.85 9.93 32.95
C LEU A 5 -19.74 10.76 32.28
N GLU A 6 -18.47 10.53 32.60
CA GLU A 6 -17.31 11.22 32.00
C GLU A 6 -17.10 10.83 30.52
N LEU A 7 -17.33 9.56 30.12
CA LEU A 7 -17.26 9.11 28.75
C LEU A 7 -18.40 9.68 27.88
N GLN A 8 -19.58 9.90 28.47
CA GLN A 8 -20.73 10.50 27.76
C GLN A 8 -20.52 12.00 27.45
N ALA A 9 -19.72 12.72 28.22
CA ALA A 9 -19.43 14.14 28.01
C ALA A 9 -18.28 14.36 26.99
N GLN A 10 -17.38 13.39 26.78
CA GLN A 10 -16.25 13.49 25.85
C GLN A 10 -16.64 13.17 24.40
N ARG A 11 -17.60 12.29 24.18
CA ARG A 11 -18.07 11.89 22.81
C ARG A 11 -18.60 13.06 21.95
N PRO A 12 -19.42 13.99 22.46
CA PRO A 12 -19.86 15.13 21.67
C PRO A 12 -18.71 16.03 21.22
N TYR A 13 -17.75 16.28 22.12
CA TYR A 13 -16.57 17.07 21.79
C TYR A 13 -15.69 16.42 20.72
N ALA A 14 -15.40 15.13 20.83
CA ALA A 14 -14.65 14.39 19.83
C ALA A 14 -15.34 14.40 18.47
N LEU A 15 -16.67 14.29 18.44
CA LEU A 15 -17.47 14.34 17.20
C LEU A 15 -17.38 15.71 16.52
N ASP A 16 -17.48 16.81 17.29
CA ASP A 16 -17.33 18.16 16.77
C ASP A 16 -15.93 18.38 16.20
N GLN A 17 -14.89 17.90 16.90
CA GLN A 17 -13.51 17.97 16.42
C GLN A 17 -13.30 17.17 15.13
N LEU A 18 -13.87 15.97 15.00
CA LEU A 18 -13.81 15.17 13.79
C LEU A 18 -14.52 15.87 12.62
N THR A 19 -15.66 16.52 12.86
CA THR A 19 -16.38 17.30 11.85
C THR A 19 -15.53 18.46 11.33
N MET A 20 -14.85 19.18 12.22
CA MET A 20 -13.93 20.26 11.86
C MET A 20 -12.73 19.71 11.06
N LEU A 21 -12.14 18.60 11.54
CA LEU A 21 -11.01 17.95 10.88
C LEU A 21 -11.37 17.44 9.49
N GLN A 22 -12.58 16.91 9.29
CA GLN A 22 -13.10 16.53 7.97
C GLN A 22 -12.99 17.68 6.97
N SER A 23 -13.50 18.84 7.35
CA SER A 23 -13.46 20.04 6.48
C SER A 23 -12.01 20.49 6.22
N GLN A 24 -11.16 20.51 7.25
CA GLN A 24 -9.76 20.92 7.14
C GLN A 24 -8.95 19.96 6.24
N ILE A 25 -9.13 18.65 6.40
CA ILE A 25 -8.48 17.64 5.56
C ILE A 25 -8.90 17.83 4.09
N MET A 26 -10.19 18.01 3.82
CA MET A 26 -10.68 18.20 2.47
C MET A 26 -10.11 19.47 1.82
N GLN A 27 -10.04 20.58 2.56
CA GLN A 27 -9.40 21.81 2.09
C GLN A 27 -7.90 21.61 1.80
N THR A 28 -7.21 20.89 2.69
CA THR A 28 -5.78 20.59 2.51
C THR A 28 -5.55 19.75 1.25
N ILE A 29 -6.36 18.70 1.02
CA ILE A 29 -6.30 17.86 -0.19
C ILE A 29 -6.54 18.70 -1.45
N GLN A 30 -7.57 19.55 -1.48
CA GLN A 30 -7.85 20.42 -2.61
C GLN A 30 -6.70 21.39 -2.89
N GLY A 31 -6.14 22.01 -1.83
CA GLY A 31 -4.96 22.85 -1.94
C GLY A 31 -3.74 22.11 -2.53
N MET A 32 -3.51 20.87 -2.12
CA MET A 32 -2.42 20.04 -2.65
C MET A 32 -2.60 19.72 -4.14
N VAL A 33 -3.84 19.49 -4.61
CA VAL A 33 -4.14 19.29 -6.04
C VAL A 33 -3.80 20.53 -6.86
N VAL A 34 -4.19 21.72 -6.36
CA VAL A 34 -3.90 23.01 -7.02
C VAL A 34 -2.40 23.29 -7.06
N LEU A 35 -1.68 23.11 -5.94
CA LEU A 35 -0.22 23.30 -5.87
C LEU A 35 0.51 22.38 -6.84
N ARG A 36 0.11 21.11 -6.91
CA ARG A 36 0.67 20.15 -7.85
C ARG A 36 0.50 20.59 -9.30
N ALA A 37 -0.70 21.01 -9.69
CA ALA A 37 -0.97 21.51 -11.05
C ALA A 37 -0.16 22.78 -11.36
N ARG A 38 0.08 23.65 -10.36
CA ARG A 38 0.94 24.82 -10.47
C ARG A 38 2.40 24.43 -10.71
N ILE A 39 2.93 23.48 -9.97
CA ILE A 39 4.30 22.96 -10.15
C ILE A 39 4.50 22.42 -11.56
N GLU A 40 3.56 21.63 -12.08
CA GLU A 40 3.65 21.07 -13.44
C GLU A 40 3.74 22.17 -14.53
N LYS A 41 3.01 23.28 -14.36
CA LYS A 41 3.11 24.44 -15.26
C LYS A 41 4.43 25.20 -15.09
N GLN A 42 4.83 25.47 -13.84
CA GLN A 42 6.03 26.26 -13.52
C GLN A 42 7.33 25.55 -13.93
N ARG A 43 7.41 24.23 -13.84
CA ARG A 43 8.60 23.45 -14.22
C ARG A 43 9.08 23.72 -15.65
N ARG A 44 8.20 24.15 -16.53
CA ARG A 44 8.52 24.46 -17.94
C ARG A 44 8.98 25.90 -18.16
N ILE A 45 8.73 26.78 -17.20
CA ILE A 45 8.92 28.23 -17.37
C ILE A 45 9.95 28.78 -16.37
N ASN A 46 9.82 28.44 -15.10
CA ASN A 46 10.66 28.94 -14.01
C ASN A 46 10.84 27.84 -12.95
N ILE A 47 12.07 27.30 -12.89
CA ILE A 47 12.40 26.17 -12.00
C ILE A 47 12.47 26.58 -10.52
N GLU A 48 12.82 27.84 -10.22
CA GLU A 48 12.86 28.36 -8.85
C GLU A 48 11.46 28.50 -8.28
N ALA A 49 10.55 29.13 -9.03
CA ALA A 49 9.15 29.20 -8.64
C ALA A 49 8.52 27.82 -8.47
N ALA A 50 8.93 26.82 -9.25
CA ALA A 50 8.47 25.43 -9.07
C ALA A 50 8.99 24.82 -7.76
N ARG A 51 10.23 25.13 -7.35
CA ARG A 51 10.81 24.67 -6.06
C ARG A 51 10.09 25.28 -4.87
N ASP A 52 9.80 26.59 -4.93
CA ASP A 52 9.07 27.28 -3.86
C ASP A 52 7.66 26.68 -3.71
N THR A 53 6.96 26.47 -4.82
CA THR A 53 5.63 25.84 -4.81
C THR A 53 5.70 24.38 -4.32
N TYR A 54 6.79 23.65 -4.60
CA TYR A 54 7.00 22.31 -4.06
C TYR A 54 7.17 22.33 -2.54
N THR A 55 7.86 23.35 -2.00
CA THR A 55 7.99 23.54 -0.56
C THR A 55 6.63 23.82 0.10
N GLU A 56 5.76 24.57 -0.56
CA GLU A 56 4.38 24.77 -0.10
C GLU A 56 3.57 23.47 -0.11
N LEU A 57 3.73 22.65 -1.14
CA LEU A 57 3.09 21.34 -1.27
C LEU A 57 3.57 20.38 -0.15
N ASP A 58 4.86 20.41 0.17
CA ASP A 58 5.44 19.60 1.25
C ASP A 58 4.93 20.05 2.64
N ARG A 59 4.81 21.35 2.86
CA ARG A 59 4.17 21.90 4.08
C ARG A 59 2.70 21.49 4.18
N ALA A 60 1.97 21.47 3.07
CA ALA A 60 0.58 20.99 3.04
C ALA A 60 0.49 19.51 3.39
N ARG A 61 1.44 18.67 2.93
CA ARG A 61 1.56 17.28 3.38
C ARG A 61 1.77 17.19 4.90
N GLY A 62 2.66 18.01 5.45
CA GLY A 62 2.90 18.05 6.90
C GLY A 62 1.63 18.35 7.70
N ARG A 63 0.86 19.36 7.26
CA ARG A 63 -0.46 19.68 7.86
C ARG A 63 -1.43 18.50 7.78
N LEU A 64 -1.49 17.83 6.62
CA LEU A 64 -2.37 16.67 6.43
C LEU A 64 -2.00 15.51 7.36
N ILE A 65 -0.71 15.25 7.55
CA ILE A 65 -0.21 14.25 8.51
C ILE A 65 -0.64 14.59 9.93
N GLU A 66 -0.52 15.85 10.33
CA GLU A 66 -0.95 16.32 11.66
C GLU A 66 -2.48 16.19 11.85
N GLN A 67 -3.26 16.54 10.83
CA GLN A 67 -4.72 16.40 10.84
C GLN A 67 -5.14 14.91 10.97
N LEU A 68 -4.45 14.00 10.30
CA LEU A 68 -4.69 12.57 10.43
C LEU A 68 -4.32 12.05 11.84
N SER A 69 -3.21 12.52 12.42
CA SER A 69 -2.85 12.19 13.81
C SER A 69 -3.91 12.65 14.82
N LYS A 70 -4.44 13.85 14.64
CA LYS A 70 -5.54 14.34 15.48
C LYS A 70 -6.82 13.53 15.30
N SER A 71 -7.13 13.17 14.03
CA SER A 71 -8.29 12.30 13.74
C SER A 71 -8.15 10.94 14.41
N GLU A 72 -6.96 10.34 14.37
CA GLU A 72 -6.65 9.06 15.03
C GLU A 72 -6.98 9.12 16.52
N LEU A 73 -6.54 10.17 17.23
CA LEU A 73 -6.79 10.34 18.66
C LEU A 73 -8.28 10.43 18.99
N PHE A 74 -9.04 11.29 18.28
CA PHE A 74 -10.47 11.42 18.52
C PHE A 74 -11.27 10.16 18.15
N LEU A 75 -10.84 9.43 17.12
CA LEU A 75 -11.44 8.16 16.74
C LEU A 75 -11.19 7.08 17.82
N LEU A 76 -10.01 7.08 18.45
CA LEU A 76 -9.71 6.20 19.59
C LEU A 76 -10.58 6.55 20.81
N GLU A 77 -10.76 7.83 21.11
CA GLU A 77 -11.65 8.29 22.20
C GLU A 77 -13.11 7.88 21.96
N MET A 78 -13.52 7.77 20.69
CA MET A 78 -14.86 7.32 20.31
C MET A 78 -14.98 5.79 20.16
N GLU A 79 -13.92 5.05 20.44
CA GLU A 79 -13.83 3.59 20.25
C GLU A 79 -14.01 3.13 18.79
N GLU A 80 -13.77 4.03 17.82
CA GLU A 80 -13.81 3.75 16.38
C GLU A 80 -12.45 3.20 15.92
N TYR A 81 -12.02 2.08 16.53
CA TYR A 81 -10.70 1.45 16.31
C TYR A 81 -10.35 1.19 14.84
N PRO A 82 -11.29 0.71 13.99
CA PRO A 82 -10.98 0.49 12.57
C PRO A 82 -10.65 1.79 11.83
N LEU A 83 -11.35 2.88 12.13
CA LEU A 83 -11.09 4.20 11.53
C LEU A 83 -9.79 4.81 12.07
N ALA A 84 -9.50 4.65 13.35
CA ALA A 84 -8.23 5.07 13.94
C ALA A 84 -7.04 4.36 13.29
N ALA A 85 -7.13 3.05 13.08
CA ALA A 85 -6.12 2.29 12.36
C ALA A 85 -5.96 2.76 10.90
N ALA A 86 -7.06 3.14 10.22
CA ALA A 86 -7.01 3.71 8.88
C ALA A 86 -6.31 5.08 8.86
N ALA A 87 -6.56 5.94 9.85
CA ALA A 87 -5.88 7.23 9.99
C ALA A 87 -4.36 7.05 10.12
N ASP A 88 -3.92 6.14 10.99
CA ASP A 88 -2.50 5.84 11.18
C ASP A 88 -1.85 5.29 9.90
N GLN A 89 -2.52 4.39 9.21
CA GLN A 89 -2.04 3.83 7.93
C GLN A 89 -1.89 4.91 6.85
N LEU A 90 -2.88 5.79 6.69
CA LEU A 90 -2.82 6.92 5.77
C LEU A 90 -1.69 7.88 6.13
N ARG A 91 -1.53 8.21 7.41
CA ARG A 91 -0.47 9.05 7.94
C ARG A 91 0.92 8.51 7.60
N ARG A 92 1.17 7.23 7.88
CA ARG A 92 2.45 6.55 7.56
C ARG A 92 2.70 6.53 6.06
N GLY A 93 1.69 6.21 5.26
CA GLY A 93 1.79 6.19 3.81
C GLY A 93 2.17 7.55 3.22
N LEU A 94 1.56 8.63 3.72
CA LEU A 94 1.84 10.00 3.28
C LEU A 94 3.25 10.47 3.64
N ALA A 95 3.81 10.04 4.77
CA ALA A 95 5.14 10.44 5.22
C ALA A 95 6.24 10.07 4.21
N GLY A 96 6.14 8.92 3.55
CA GLY A 96 7.10 8.44 2.55
C GLY A 96 6.68 8.66 1.10
N PHE A 97 5.52 9.27 0.84
CA PHE A 97 4.97 9.37 -0.50
C PHE A 97 5.63 10.46 -1.35
N ASN A 98 5.94 10.12 -2.60
CA ASN A 98 6.39 11.13 -3.57
C ASN A 98 5.20 11.94 -4.09
N LEU A 99 5.08 13.18 -3.64
CA LEU A 99 3.98 14.09 -3.96
C LEU A 99 3.79 14.37 -5.47
N MET A 100 4.83 14.17 -6.27
CA MET A 100 4.80 14.36 -7.72
C MET A 100 4.62 13.06 -8.51
N SER A 101 4.41 11.93 -7.84
CA SER A 101 4.19 10.64 -8.51
C SER A 101 2.85 10.61 -9.28
N MET A 102 2.75 9.73 -10.27
CA MET A 102 1.49 9.49 -10.99
C MET A 102 0.42 8.86 -10.08
N GLY A 103 0.83 8.20 -8.98
CA GLY A 103 -0.07 7.58 -8.01
C GLY A 103 -0.74 8.54 -7.01
N TYR A 104 -0.65 9.86 -7.18
CA TYR A 104 -1.24 10.82 -6.24
C TYR A 104 -2.78 10.76 -6.18
N LYS A 105 -3.42 10.54 -7.33
CA LYS A 105 -4.88 10.57 -7.44
C LYS A 105 -5.57 9.50 -6.59
N PRO A 106 -5.19 8.22 -6.63
CA PRO A 106 -5.72 7.20 -5.73
C PRO A 106 -5.58 7.53 -4.24
N ILE A 107 -4.47 8.18 -3.85
CA ILE A 107 -4.24 8.58 -2.46
C ILE A 107 -5.23 9.68 -2.04
N TYR A 108 -5.43 10.68 -2.86
CA TYR A 108 -6.39 11.75 -2.57
C TYR A 108 -7.83 11.23 -2.53
N GLU A 109 -8.17 10.30 -3.41
CA GLU A 109 -9.47 9.62 -3.37
C GLU A 109 -9.64 8.76 -2.11
N ALA A 110 -8.57 8.10 -1.64
CA ALA A 110 -8.58 7.34 -0.39
C ALA A 110 -8.80 8.25 0.83
N LEU A 111 -8.09 9.37 0.89
CA LEU A 111 -8.24 10.37 1.93
C LEU A 111 -9.65 10.97 1.95
N ALA A 112 -10.20 11.30 0.80
CA ALA A 112 -11.57 11.82 0.68
C ALA A 112 -12.61 10.81 1.16
N ARG A 113 -12.45 9.52 0.80
CA ARG A 113 -13.31 8.45 1.29
C ARG A 113 -13.17 8.23 2.80
N PHE A 114 -11.95 8.26 3.31
CA PHE A 114 -11.69 8.15 4.75
C PHE A 114 -12.40 9.25 5.54
N THR A 115 -12.27 10.50 5.13
CA THR A 115 -12.93 11.61 5.81
C THR A 115 -14.45 11.56 5.71
N ALA A 116 -14.99 11.08 4.57
CA ALA A 116 -16.42 10.87 4.40
C ALA A 116 -17.00 9.76 5.31
N SER A 117 -16.15 8.92 5.88
CA SER A 117 -16.54 7.86 6.81
C SER A 117 -16.51 8.26 8.29
N PHE A 118 -16.18 9.51 8.59
CA PHE A 118 -16.18 10.00 9.98
C PHE A 118 -17.58 9.89 10.60
N PRO A 119 -17.68 9.56 11.90
CA PRO A 119 -18.96 9.45 12.59
C PRO A 119 -19.73 10.78 12.51
N THR A 120 -21.02 10.72 12.19
CA THR A 120 -21.90 11.90 12.06
C THR A 120 -23.03 11.88 13.09
N GLY A 121 -22.78 11.36 14.29
CA GLY A 121 -23.82 11.20 15.33
C GLY A 121 -24.83 10.07 15.05
N GLN A 122 -24.82 9.47 13.87
CA GLN A 122 -25.53 8.22 13.56
C GLN A 122 -24.55 7.05 13.57
N LYS A 123 -24.97 5.88 14.05
CA LYS A 123 -24.12 4.68 14.08
C LYS A 123 -23.55 4.39 12.70
N THR A 124 -22.22 4.49 12.56
CA THR A 124 -21.53 4.17 11.31
C THR A 124 -21.70 2.67 11.03
N ASN A 125 -22.08 2.33 9.81
CA ASN A 125 -22.26 0.94 9.43
C ASN A 125 -20.90 0.27 9.31
N ALA A 126 -20.58 -0.67 10.21
CA ALA A 126 -19.31 -1.40 10.24
C ALA A 126 -18.92 -2.03 8.87
N ALA A 127 -19.92 -2.41 8.06
CA ALA A 127 -19.68 -2.93 6.70
C ALA A 127 -19.16 -1.84 5.73
N ILE A 128 -19.56 -0.58 5.91
CA ILE A 128 -19.05 0.54 5.10
C ILE A 128 -17.60 0.84 5.51
N VAL A 129 -17.32 0.85 6.82
CA VAL A 129 -15.97 1.04 7.36
C VAL A 129 -15.03 -0.07 6.88
N GLY A 130 -15.45 -1.34 6.94
CA GLY A 130 -14.66 -2.47 6.45
C GLY A 130 -14.35 -2.37 4.95
N ARG A 131 -15.31 -1.96 4.11
CA ARG A 131 -15.08 -1.72 2.67
C ARG A 131 -14.13 -0.56 2.41
N LEU A 132 -14.21 0.51 3.21
CA LEU A 132 -13.31 1.66 3.12
C LEU A 132 -11.89 1.30 3.50
N MET A 133 -11.69 0.55 4.59
CA MET A 133 -10.40 0.03 5.02
C MET A 133 -9.73 -0.81 3.92
N ASN A 134 -10.51 -1.63 3.22
CA ASN A 134 -10.00 -2.46 2.12
C ASN A 134 -9.56 -1.65 0.89
N ASN A 135 -10.13 -0.45 0.68
CA ASN A 135 -9.78 0.43 -0.45
C ASN A 135 -8.69 1.47 -0.12
N ILE A 136 -8.40 1.73 1.17
CA ILE A 136 -7.47 2.77 1.63
C ILE A 136 -6.00 2.28 1.67
N LYS A 137 -5.69 1.13 1.11
CA LYS A 137 -4.33 0.56 1.21
C LYS A 137 -3.34 1.25 0.29
N LEU A 138 -2.64 2.21 0.86
CA LEU A 138 -1.49 2.85 0.26
C LEU A 138 -0.43 1.79 -0.09
N GLY A 139 -0.11 1.67 -1.37
CA GLY A 139 0.90 0.75 -1.87
C GLY A 139 0.37 -0.55 -2.48
N TYR A 140 -0.94 -0.82 -2.44
CA TYR A 140 -1.50 -1.93 -3.21
C TYR A 140 -1.79 -1.49 -4.64
N TYR A 141 -1.02 -2.02 -5.58
CA TYR A 141 -1.22 -1.87 -7.02
C TYR A 141 -1.41 -3.27 -7.62
N PRO A 142 -2.67 -3.65 -7.92
CA PRO A 142 -2.92 -4.93 -8.58
C PRO A 142 -2.19 -4.95 -9.93
N THR A 143 -1.53 -6.05 -10.23
CA THR A 143 -0.93 -6.24 -11.55
C THR A 143 -2.03 -6.34 -12.59
N ASP A 144 -1.90 -5.56 -13.66
CA ASP A 144 -2.82 -5.57 -14.78
C ASP A 144 -2.80 -6.97 -15.46
N PRO A 145 -3.98 -7.59 -15.72
CA PRO A 145 -4.07 -8.87 -16.40
C PRO A 145 -3.39 -8.90 -17.78
N ASP A 146 -3.38 -7.77 -18.49
CA ASP A 146 -2.71 -7.67 -19.79
C ASP A 146 -1.19 -7.79 -19.65
N HIS A 147 -0.61 -7.23 -18.58
CA HIS A 147 0.81 -7.41 -18.27
C HIS A 147 1.13 -8.88 -17.95
N ILE A 148 0.29 -9.58 -17.20
CA ILE A 148 0.47 -11.01 -16.96
C ILE A 148 0.38 -11.82 -18.29
N SER A 149 -0.54 -11.44 -19.16
CA SER A 149 -0.67 -12.08 -20.48
C SER A 149 0.56 -11.86 -21.36
N LEU A 150 1.21 -10.69 -21.28
CA LEU A 150 2.48 -10.42 -21.96
C LEU A 150 3.63 -11.25 -21.37
N ILE A 151 3.73 -11.36 -20.06
CA ILE A 151 4.73 -12.19 -19.37
C ILE A 151 4.61 -13.65 -19.81
N LEU A 152 3.39 -14.18 -19.87
CA LEU A 152 3.12 -15.56 -20.28
C LEU A 152 3.55 -15.87 -21.73
N ARG A 153 3.67 -14.87 -22.60
CA ARG A 153 4.24 -15.08 -23.94
C ARG A 153 5.74 -15.39 -23.92
N GLY A 154 6.44 -14.93 -22.89
CA GLY A 154 7.88 -15.13 -22.72
C GLY A 154 8.27 -16.33 -21.86
N ILE A 155 7.29 -16.99 -21.22
CA ILE A 155 7.54 -18.10 -20.30
C ILE A 155 6.93 -19.38 -20.85
N ARG A 156 7.67 -20.49 -20.68
CA ARG A 156 7.16 -21.84 -20.96
C ARG A 156 7.31 -22.70 -19.70
N PHE A 157 6.24 -23.30 -19.29
CA PHE A 157 6.24 -24.28 -18.21
C PHE A 157 6.57 -25.66 -18.78
N PRO A 158 7.48 -26.43 -18.14
CA PRO A 158 7.84 -27.77 -18.60
C PRO A 158 6.64 -28.72 -18.45
N GLU A 159 6.44 -29.57 -19.44
CA GLU A 159 5.40 -30.60 -19.41
C GLU A 159 5.75 -31.69 -18.38
N GLY A 160 4.75 -32.19 -17.68
CA GLY A 160 4.90 -33.32 -16.75
C GLY A 160 5.62 -32.96 -15.42
N VAL A 161 6.03 -31.72 -15.22
CA VAL A 161 6.66 -31.25 -13.97
C VAL A 161 5.71 -30.36 -13.20
N THR A 162 5.57 -30.61 -11.91
CA THR A 162 4.80 -29.72 -11.01
C THR A 162 5.68 -28.58 -10.55
N MET A 163 5.25 -27.35 -10.83
CA MET A 163 5.99 -26.14 -10.49
C MET A 163 5.38 -25.44 -9.28
N ASN A 164 6.21 -25.01 -8.35
CA ASN A 164 5.79 -24.17 -7.23
C ASN A 164 6.04 -22.70 -7.55
N LEU A 165 5.00 -21.89 -7.54
CA LEU A 165 5.04 -20.44 -7.75
C LEU A 165 4.82 -19.73 -6.43
N PHE A 166 5.53 -18.64 -6.20
CA PHE A 166 5.43 -17.87 -4.97
C PHE A 166 5.31 -16.37 -5.22
N ASP A 167 4.46 -15.72 -4.41
CA ASP A 167 4.33 -14.27 -4.33
C ASP A 167 4.31 -13.84 -2.86
N PRO A 168 5.35 -13.13 -2.36
CA PRO A 168 5.45 -12.69 -0.96
C PRO A 168 4.52 -11.52 -0.60
N CYS A 169 3.78 -10.97 -1.58
CA CYS A 169 2.84 -9.86 -1.42
C CYS A 169 1.64 -10.01 -2.37
N CYS A 170 1.02 -11.19 -2.35
CA CYS A 170 0.15 -11.71 -3.40
C CYS A 170 -1.17 -10.94 -3.61
N GLY A 171 -1.49 -9.96 -2.76
CA GLY A 171 -2.75 -9.25 -2.85
C GLY A 171 -3.93 -10.23 -2.80
N CYS A 172 -4.89 -10.05 -3.69
CA CYS A 172 -6.03 -10.97 -3.82
C CYS A 172 -5.73 -12.26 -4.63
N GLY A 173 -4.48 -12.52 -4.97
CA GLY A 173 -4.01 -13.73 -5.66
C GLY A 173 -4.29 -13.80 -7.16
N LYS A 174 -4.89 -12.78 -7.77
CA LYS A 174 -5.30 -12.82 -9.20
C LYS A 174 -4.11 -12.98 -10.15
N ALA A 175 -3.04 -12.22 -9.95
CA ALA A 175 -1.86 -12.25 -10.82
C ALA A 175 -1.20 -13.62 -10.80
N LEU A 176 -0.93 -14.16 -9.61
CA LEU A 176 -0.30 -15.48 -9.47
C LEU A 176 -1.21 -16.61 -9.96
N ARG A 177 -2.53 -16.48 -9.74
CA ARG A 177 -3.52 -17.43 -10.30
C ARG A 177 -3.50 -17.44 -11.82
N GLN A 178 -3.43 -16.28 -12.46
CA GLN A 178 -3.37 -16.16 -13.92
C GLN A 178 -2.08 -16.76 -14.46
N LEU A 179 -0.93 -16.55 -13.80
CA LEU A 179 0.34 -17.19 -14.17
C LEU A 179 0.29 -18.71 -14.07
N ALA A 180 -0.37 -19.25 -13.06
CA ALA A 180 -0.49 -20.69 -12.84
C ALA A 180 -1.53 -21.37 -13.75
N GLN A 181 -2.46 -20.61 -14.33
CA GLN A 181 -3.62 -21.15 -15.04
C GLN A 181 -3.21 -21.95 -16.28
N GLY A 182 -3.78 -23.16 -16.41
CA GLY A 182 -3.52 -24.05 -17.55
C GLY A 182 -2.18 -24.81 -17.46
N ASN A 183 -1.42 -24.65 -16.38
CA ASN A 183 -0.15 -25.32 -16.13
C ASN A 183 -0.22 -26.19 -14.87
N ASN A 184 0.65 -27.19 -14.76
CA ASN A 184 0.76 -28.02 -13.55
C ASN A 184 1.53 -27.25 -12.46
N CYS A 185 0.86 -26.29 -11.81
CA CYS A 185 1.47 -25.37 -10.86
C CYS A 185 0.72 -25.35 -9.54
N TYR A 186 1.47 -25.33 -8.44
CA TYR A 186 0.98 -24.92 -7.12
C TYR A 186 1.38 -23.46 -6.86
N ALA A 187 0.41 -22.63 -6.52
CA ALA A 187 0.60 -21.22 -6.25
C ALA A 187 0.50 -20.93 -4.75
N TYR A 188 1.51 -20.28 -4.21
CA TYR A 188 1.66 -19.95 -2.79
C TYR A 188 1.79 -18.43 -2.63
N GLY A 189 1.18 -17.86 -1.61
CA GLY A 189 1.25 -16.43 -1.37
C GLY A 189 1.35 -16.07 0.10
N VAL A 190 1.80 -14.84 0.36
CA VAL A 190 1.68 -14.17 1.65
C VAL A 190 1.01 -12.83 1.41
N GLU A 191 0.04 -12.48 2.25
CA GLU A 191 -0.64 -11.18 2.18
C GLU A 191 -0.84 -10.61 3.58
N LEU A 192 -0.49 -9.34 3.72
CA LEU A 192 -0.57 -8.61 5.00
C LEU A 192 -2.00 -8.25 5.38
N ASP A 193 -2.84 -8.05 4.40
CA ASP A 193 -4.22 -7.66 4.57
C ASP A 193 -5.14 -8.86 4.68
N GLU A 194 -5.92 -8.93 5.75
CA GLU A 194 -6.79 -10.05 6.06
C GLU A 194 -7.82 -10.32 4.95
N SER A 195 -8.53 -9.30 4.50
CA SER A 195 -9.58 -9.50 3.50
C SER A 195 -9.04 -9.91 2.13
N ARG A 196 -7.84 -9.41 1.75
CA ARG A 196 -7.17 -9.85 0.53
C ARG A 196 -6.58 -11.24 0.68
N ALA A 197 -6.07 -11.58 1.86
CA ALA A 197 -5.60 -12.92 2.16
C ALA A 197 -6.73 -13.95 2.05
N GLU A 198 -7.92 -13.66 2.61
CA GLU A 198 -9.12 -14.49 2.46
C GLU A 198 -9.52 -14.65 0.98
N GLU A 199 -9.53 -13.54 0.23
CA GLU A 199 -9.81 -13.58 -1.20
C GLU A 199 -8.77 -14.41 -1.97
N ALA A 200 -7.49 -14.28 -1.63
CA ALA A 200 -6.39 -15.04 -2.22
C ALA A 200 -6.47 -16.54 -1.90
N GLN A 201 -6.90 -16.93 -0.69
CA GLN A 201 -7.11 -18.32 -0.31
C GLN A 201 -8.12 -19.05 -1.21
N THR A 202 -9.08 -18.33 -1.80
CA THR A 202 -10.03 -18.91 -2.75
C THR A 202 -9.41 -19.19 -4.13
N ARG A 203 -8.23 -18.64 -4.42
CA ARG A 203 -7.58 -18.68 -5.75
C ARG A 203 -6.27 -19.44 -5.77
N LEU A 204 -5.53 -19.38 -4.68
CA LEU A 204 -4.19 -19.98 -4.56
C LEU A 204 -4.26 -21.26 -3.73
N HIS A 205 -3.26 -22.12 -3.88
CA HIS A 205 -3.19 -23.40 -3.16
C HIS A 205 -2.94 -23.20 -1.66
N ARG A 206 -2.13 -22.18 -1.31
CA ARG A 206 -1.88 -21.83 0.09
C ARG A 206 -1.52 -20.35 0.21
N VAL A 207 -2.14 -19.67 1.18
CA VAL A 207 -1.86 -18.28 1.49
C VAL A 207 -1.61 -18.14 2.98
N GLY A 208 -0.48 -17.51 3.34
CA GLY A 208 -0.21 -17.05 4.69
C GLY A 208 -0.78 -15.66 4.90
N PHE A 209 -1.56 -15.48 5.96
CA PHE A 209 -1.96 -14.15 6.42
C PHE A 209 -0.90 -13.56 7.34
N GLY A 210 -0.42 -12.37 7.05
CA GLY A 210 0.54 -11.63 7.86
C GLY A 210 1.69 -11.03 7.06
N SER A 211 2.69 -10.53 7.78
CA SER A 211 3.87 -9.93 7.15
C SER A 211 4.80 -11.01 6.59
N PHE A 212 5.17 -10.89 5.31
CA PHE A 212 6.21 -11.75 4.71
C PHE A 212 7.50 -11.72 5.53
N PHE A 213 7.91 -10.55 6.02
CA PHE A 213 9.15 -10.37 6.80
C PHE A 213 9.16 -11.09 8.15
N HIS A 214 8.02 -11.55 8.63
CA HIS A 214 7.88 -12.34 9.86
C HIS A 214 7.39 -13.77 9.58
N SER A 215 7.24 -14.13 8.30
CA SER A 215 6.81 -15.47 7.89
C SER A 215 8.01 -16.41 7.79
N ARG A 216 7.79 -17.68 8.10
CA ARG A 216 8.78 -18.73 7.88
C ARG A 216 8.52 -19.38 6.52
N ILE A 217 9.35 -19.07 5.55
CA ILE A 217 9.26 -19.58 4.19
C ILE A 217 10.51 -20.46 3.94
N SER A 218 10.31 -21.63 3.33
CA SER A 218 11.41 -22.52 2.99
C SER A 218 12.31 -21.89 1.92
N HIS A 219 13.61 -22.04 2.07
CA HIS A 219 14.58 -21.68 1.05
C HIS A 219 14.53 -22.68 -0.11
N GLU A 220 14.89 -22.24 -1.30
CA GLU A 220 15.01 -23.05 -2.53
C GLU A 220 13.77 -23.92 -2.82
N ALA A 221 12.56 -23.42 -2.44
CA ALA A 221 11.32 -24.18 -2.54
C ALA A 221 10.47 -23.85 -3.79
N PHE A 222 10.75 -22.73 -4.41
CA PHE A 222 9.91 -22.22 -5.50
C PHE A 222 10.67 -22.15 -6.83
N HIS A 223 9.99 -22.55 -7.89
CA HIS A 223 10.50 -22.52 -9.25
C HIS A 223 10.31 -21.15 -9.92
N LEU A 224 9.30 -20.40 -9.48
CA LEU A 224 9.02 -19.06 -9.94
C LEU A 224 8.65 -18.17 -8.76
N LEU A 225 9.34 -17.05 -8.67
CA LEU A 225 9.05 -15.95 -7.75
C LEU A 225 8.43 -14.82 -8.55
N PHE A 226 7.16 -14.50 -8.27
CA PHE A 226 6.49 -13.33 -8.79
C PHE A 226 6.53 -12.23 -7.73
N LEU A 227 7.10 -11.09 -8.06
CA LEU A 227 7.35 -10.02 -7.11
C LEU A 227 6.83 -8.68 -7.66
N ASN A 228 5.66 -8.26 -7.19
CA ASN A 228 5.11 -6.91 -7.41
C ASN A 228 4.90 -6.23 -6.05
N PRO A 229 5.96 -5.80 -5.37
CA PRO A 229 5.92 -5.32 -4.00
C PRO A 229 5.37 -3.90 -3.91
N PRO A 230 4.90 -3.47 -2.73
CA PRO A 230 4.52 -2.09 -2.49
C PRO A 230 5.72 -1.15 -2.66
N TYR A 231 5.57 -0.08 -3.47
CA TYR A 231 6.62 0.90 -3.76
C TYR A 231 6.68 2.00 -2.69
N LEU A 232 6.82 1.61 -1.44
CA LEU A 232 6.88 2.51 -0.30
C LEU A 232 8.33 2.76 0.12
N SER A 233 8.64 4.00 0.51
CA SER A 233 9.87 4.33 1.20
C SER A 233 9.57 4.46 2.69
N VAL A 234 10.20 3.66 3.52
CA VAL A 234 10.07 3.70 4.98
C VAL A 234 11.28 4.40 5.56
N ILE A 235 11.05 5.29 6.52
CA ILE A 235 12.12 5.89 7.32
C ILE A 235 12.42 4.91 8.45
N ASN A 236 13.65 4.41 8.51
CA ASN A 236 14.12 3.56 9.60
C ASN A 236 14.32 4.39 10.88
N GLU A 237 14.30 3.76 12.04
CA GLU A 237 14.52 4.40 13.35
C GLU A 237 15.83 5.20 13.44
N GLY A 238 16.81 4.94 12.56
CA GLY A 238 18.06 5.69 12.42
C GLY A 238 18.05 6.80 11.36
N GLY A 239 16.89 7.26 10.85
CA GLY A 239 16.77 8.35 9.87
C GLY A 239 17.10 7.96 8.43
N GLY A 240 17.50 6.72 8.17
CA GLY A 240 17.76 6.20 6.81
C GLY A 240 16.44 5.85 6.10
N ARG A 241 16.38 6.09 4.78
CA ARG A 241 15.26 5.64 3.94
C ARG A 241 15.51 4.22 3.47
N SER A 242 14.68 3.26 3.88
CA SER A 242 14.66 1.93 3.27
C SER A 242 13.55 1.85 2.23
N ARG A 243 13.84 1.17 1.14
CA ARG A 243 12.93 0.96 0.03
C ARG A 243 12.31 -0.43 0.19
N HIS A 244 10.99 -0.49 0.35
CA HIS A 244 10.28 -1.75 0.57
C HIS A 244 10.46 -2.74 -0.59
N GLU A 245 10.40 -2.27 -1.83
CA GLU A 245 10.60 -3.11 -3.00
C GLU A 245 11.99 -3.75 -3.04
N LYS A 246 13.02 -3.04 -2.57
CA LYS A 246 14.38 -3.59 -2.45
C LYS A 246 14.47 -4.63 -1.33
N ARG A 247 13.83 -4.35 -0.20
CA ARG A 247 13.80 -5.29 0.94
C ARG A 247 13.06 -6.58 0.57
N PHE A 248 11.90 -6.46 -0.09
CA PHE A 248 11.19 -7.63 -0.61
C PHE A 248 12.07 -8.45 -1.56
N LEU A 249 12.78 -7.80 -2.49
CA LEU A 249 13.69 -8.49 -3.41
C LEU A 249 14.75 -9.27 -2.63
N ILE A 250 15.49 -8.62 -1.73
CA ILE A 250 16.58 -9.26 -0.97
C ILE A 250 16.07 -10.45 -0.14
N GLU A 251 14.98 -10.26 0.59
CA GLU A 251 14.47 -11.28 1.52
C GLU A 251 13.72 -12.42 0.81
N SER A 252 13.24 -12.22 -0.43
CA SER A 252 12.57 -13.28 -1.19
C SER A 252 13.50 -14.12 -2.08
N ILE A 253 14.64 -13.60 -2.52
CA ILE A 253 15.62 -14.34 -3.34
C ILE A 253 15.95 -15.74 -2.75
N PRO A 254 16.22 -15.91 -1.45
CA PRO A 254 16.55 -17.22 -0.90
C PRO A 254 15.43 -18.26 -1.01
N THR A 255 14.20 -17.86 -1.25
CA THR A 255 13.07 -18.77 -1.43
C THR A 255 13.03 -19.42 -2.80
N LEU A 256 13.68 -18.78 -3.80
CA LEU A 256 13.77 -19.27 -5.17
C LEU A 256 14.84 -20.35 -5.27
N MET A 257 14.53 -21.46 -5.93
CA MET A 257 15.47 -22.54 -6.15
C MET A 257 16.51 -22.17 -7.20
N TYR A 258 17.62 -22.87 -7.23
CA TYR A 258 18.65 -22.72 -8.24
C TYR A 258 18.04 -22.99 -9.64
N GLY A 259 18.30 -22.10 -10.59
CA GLY A 259 17.69 -22.15 -11.94
C GLY A 259 16.22 -21.72 -11.97
N GLY A 260 15.66 -21.22 -10.88
CA GLY A 260 14.32 -20.67 -10.82
C GLY A 260 14.20 -19.31 -11.51
N LEU A 261 12.97 -18.90 -11.81
CA LEU A 261 12.66 -17.68 -12.53
C LEU A 261 12.14 -16.60 -11.59
N LEU A 262 12.76 -15.43 -11.60
CA LEU A 262 12.23 -14.21 -10.99
C LEU A 262 11.47 -13.36 -12.02
N ILE A 263 10.22 -13.01 -11.69
CA ILE A 263 9.46 -11.96 -12.36
C ILE A 263 9.36 -10.79 -11.41
N TYR A 264 10.09 -9.72 -11.69
CA TYR A 264 10.10 -8.51 -10.85
C TYR A 264 9.40 -7.36 -11.55
N VAL A 265 8.22 -7.01 -11.06
CA VAL A 265 7.43 -5.86 -11.54
C VAL A 265 7.88 -4.64 -10.76
N ILE A 266 8.48 -3.69 -11.44
CA ILE A 266 9.04 -2.48 -10.83
C ILE A 266 8.92 -1.29 -11.80
N PRO A 267 8.54 -0.08 -11.33
CA PRO A 267 8.58 1.11 -12.17
C PRO A 267 10.02 1.40 -12.64
N TYR A 268 10.18 1.76 -13.90
CA TYR A 268 11.50 2.00 -14.51
C TYR A 268 12.41 2.92 -13.71
N TYR A 269 11.86 4.02 -13.16
CA TYR A 269 12.64 4.97 -12.34
C TYR A 269 13.08 4.43 -10.98
N ARG A 270 12.56 3.27 -10.57
CA ARG A 270 12.94 2.53 -9.36
C ARG A 270 14.01 1.47 -9.61
N LEU A 271 14.27 1.11 -10.85
CA LEU A 271 15.33 0.20 -11.24
C LEU A 271 16.69 0.95 -11.17
N THR A 272 17.18 1.09 -9.96
CA THR A 272 18.43 1.81 -9.63
C THR A 272 19.63 0.87 -9.71
N SER A 273 20.85 1.45 -9.78
CA SER A 273 22.10 0.67 -9.90
C SER A 273 22.32 -0.36 -8.78
N ASP A 274 21.84 -0.07 -7.58
CA ASP A 274 21.91 -1.00 -6.44
C ASP A 274 20.96 -2.19 -6.61
N ILE A 275 19.76 -2.00 -7.18
CA ILE A 275 18.86 -3.11 -7.53
C ILE A 275 19.43 -3.91 -8.70
N CYS A 276 19.95 -3.25 -9.74
CA CYS A 276 20.61 -3.94 -10.86
C CYS A 276 21.78 -4.81 -10.37
N ARG A 277 22.57 -4.32 -9.43
CA ARG A 277 23.67 -5.11 -8.85
C ARG A 277 23.14 -6.35 -8.12
N ILE A 278 22.10 -6.22 -7.30
CA ILE A 278 21.48 -7.37 -6.61
C ILE A 278 21.01 -8.41 -7.64
N LEU A 279 20.38 -7.96 -8.74
CA LEU A 279 19.92 -8.88 -9.78
C LEU A 279 21.09 -9.59 -10.47
N VAL A 280 22.14 -8.87 -10.86
CA VAL A 280 23.33 -9.47 -11.52
C VAL A 280 24.09 -10.42 -10.59
N ASP A 281 24.14 -10.12 -9.29
CA ASP A 281 24.87 -10.93 -8.30
C ASP A 281 24.14 -12.26 -7.97
N ASN A 282 22.82 -12.38 -8.29
CA ASN A 282 22.01 -13.52 -7.88
C ASN A 282 21.37 -14.31 -9.05
N PHE A 283 21.40 -13.75 -10.29
CA PHE A 283 20.73 -14.35 -11.48
C PHE A 283 21.60 -14.43 -12.74
#